data_a4a8dbc3af8e3c934f3235d5c84f2841
#
_entry.id   a4a8dbc3af8e3c934f3235d5c84f2841
#
_cell.length_a   1.000
_cell.length_b   1.000
_cell.length_c   1.000
_cell.angle_alpha   90.00
_cell.angle_beta   90.00
_cell.angle_gamma   90.00
#
_symmetry.space_group_name_H-M   'P 1'
#
loop_
_entity.id
_entity.type
_entity.pdbx_description
1 polymer ?
#
loop_
_entity_poly.entity_id
_entity_poly.type
_entity_poly.pdbx_seq_one_letter_code
_entity_poly.pdbx_strand_id
1 'polypeptide(L)'
;GYLTLPVKKELENGGAAGFSGFSYTNTKYICNIDRVPSLRKEPYVWHLDDFRAGLEFEINGLEIPGSLYKSFTRTWADVYESLDRSEFGRYADIRNPFKDEVAAIVARNADDERRQLHEILKFVQSRIAWDGTYRLTPESSPHAAVDKGRGDSGSINFILAAALRDAGFKPEIILL
;
A
#
# COMPACT_ATOMS: atom_id res chain seq x y z
N GLY A 1 17.85 -14.49 -5.95
CA GLY A 1 17.66 -15.46 -7.01
C GLY A 1 16.37 -16.21 -6.83
N TYR A 2 15.59 -16.39 -7.89
CA TYR A 2 14.35 -17.18 -7.83
C TYR A 2 14.72 -18.66 -7.79
N LEU A 3 14.22 -19.36 -6.77
CA LEU A 3 14.29 -20.81 -6.70
C LEU A 3 13.11 -21.42 -7.46
N THR A 4 13.37 -22.19 -8.50
CA THR A 4 12.32 -23.00 -9.13
C THR A 4 12.06 -24.21 -8.24
N LEU A 5 10.87 -24.24 -7.61
CA LEU A 5 10.47 -25.37 -6.79
C LEU A 5 9.74 -26.41 -7.63
N PRO A 6 9.99 -27.70 -7.44
CA PRO A 6 9.18 -28.74 -8.04
C PRO A 6 7.78 -28.71 -7.43
N VAL A 7 6.77 -28.44 -8.28
CA VAL A 7 5.37 -28.39 -7.87
C VAL A 7 4.67 -29.64 -8.40
N LYS A 8 4.16 -30.48 -7.51
CA LYS A 8 3.28 -31.59 -7.88
C LYS A 8 1.84 -31.06 -7.93
N LYS A 9 1.13 -31.36 -9.01
CA LYS A 9 -0.29 -31.07 -9.16
C LYS A 9 -1.11 -32.33 -8.99
N GLU A 10 -2.09 -32.29 -8.11
CA GLU A 10 -3.08 -33.33 -7.92
C GLU A 10 -4.46 -32.78 -8.16
N LEU A 11 -5.28 -33.49 -8.96
CA LEU A 11 -6.68 -33.14 -9.19
C LEU A 11 -7.55 -33.92 -8.22
N GLU A 12 -8.32 -33.20 -7.43
CA GLU A 12 -9.29 -33.77 -6.49
C GLU A 12 -10.70 -33.35 -6.93
N ASN A 13 -11.56 -34.32 -7.20
CA ASN A 13 -12.98 -34.05 -7.46
C ASN A 13 -13.68 -33.84 -6.13
N GLY A 14 -14.19 -32.63 -5.92
CA GLY A 14 -14.97 -32.28 -4.72
C GLY A 14 -16.47 -32.50 -4.97
N GLY A 15 -17.12 -33.18 -4.04
CA GLY A 15 -18.56 -33.19 -3.94
C GLY A 15 -19.11 -31.97 -3.23
N ALA A 16 -20.36 -31.61 -3.51
CA ALA A 16 -21.04 -30.45 -2.92
C ALA A 16 -21.15 -30.58 -1.39
N ALA A 17 -20.19 -29.98 -0.68
CA ALA A 17 -20.35 -29.79 0.76
C ALA A 17 -21.04 -28.44 0.99
N GLY A 18 -22.31 -28.45 1.31
CA GLY A 18 -23.01 -27.31 1.88
C GLY A 18 -23.76 -26.36 0.95
N PHE A 19 -23.52 -26.34 -0.36
CA PHE A 19 -24.32 -25.63 -1.35
C PHE A 19 -24.87 -26.61 -2.35
N SER A 20 -26.15 -26.86 -2.31
CA SER A 20 -26.86 -27.81 -3.18
C SER A 20 -26.68 -27.41 -4.65
N GLY A 21 -25.99 -28.25 -5.43
CA GLY A 21 -26.06 -28.23 -6.89
C GLY A 21 -24.77 -27.92 -7.65
N PHE A 22 -23.63 -27.67 -7.01
CA PHE A 22 -22.41 -27.43 -7.74
C PHE A 22 -21.37 -28.52 -7.58
N SER A 23 -20.88 -29.06 -8.70
CA SER A 23 -19.66 -29.86 -8.72
C SER A 23 -18.47 -28.94 -8.94
N TYR A 24 -17.38 -29.18 -8.22
CA TYR A 24 -16.13 -28.42 -8.38
C TYR A 24 -14.93 -29.36 -8.46
N THR A 25 -13.91 -28.93 -9.12
CA THR A 25 -12.63 -29.63 -9.20
C THR A 25 -11.58 -28.79 -8.48
N ASN A 26 -10.92 -29.38 -7.50
CA ASN A 26 -9.80 -28.77 -6.81
C ASN A 26 -8.50 -29.18 -7.47
N THR A 27 -7.63 -28.21 -7.68
CA THR A 27 -6.24 -28.46 -8.02
C THR A 27 -5.37 -28.24 -6.81
N LYS A 28 -4.82 -29.31 -6.26
CA LYS A 28 -3.91 -29.26 -5.13
C LYS A 28 -2.46 -29.09 -5.64
N TYR A 29 -1.82 -28.05 -5.19
CA TYR A 29 -0.41 -27.80 -5.46
C TYR A 29 0.40 -28.21 -4.24
N ILE A 30 1.35 -29.14 -4.42
CA ILE A 30 2.20 -29.64 -3.34
C ILE A 30 3.64 -29.20 -3.64
N CYS A 31 4.19 -28.40 -2.76
CA CYS A 31 5.57 -27.94 -2.80
C CYS A 31 6.33 -28.53 -1.61
N ASN A 32 7.30 -29.38 -1.86
CA ASN A 32 8.16 -29.92 -0.83
C ASN A 32 9.53 -29.26 -0.88
N ILE A 33 9.98 -28.72 0.23
CA ILE A 33 11.30 -28.12 0.37
C ILE A 33 12.05 -28.91 1.43
N ASP A 34 13.06 -29.65 1.02
CA ASP A 34 13.80 -30.53 1.94
C ASP A 34 14.72 -29.76 2.91
N ARG A 35 15.16 -28.58 2.50
CA ARG A 35 16.07 -27.79 3.29
C ARG A 35 15.85 -26.28 3.07
N VAL A 36 15.37 -25.59 4.10
CA VAL A 36 15.25 -24.12 4.12
C VAL A 36 16.40 -23.58 4.98
N PRO A 37 17.33 -22.79 4.41
CA PRO A 37 18.41 -22.19 5.19
C PRO A 37 17.84 -21.29 6.29
N SER A 38 18.42 -21.34 7.48
CA SER A 38 18.02 -20.40 8.54
C SER A 38 18.46 -19.00 8.19
N LEU A 39 17.54 -18.05 8.32
CA LEU A 39 17.83 -16.65 8.14
C LEU A 39 18.42 -16.09 9.44
N ARG A 40 19.61 -15.50 9.35
CA ARG A 40 20.27 -14.84 10.49
C ARG A 40 20.33 -13.35 10.26
N LYS A 41 20.18 -12.58 11.33
CA LYS A 41 20.33 -11.13 11.27
C LYS A 41 21.81 -10.81 11.01
N GLU A 42 22.06 -10.14 9.88
CA GLU A 42 23.40 -9.71 9.50
C GLU A 42 23.50 -8.18 9.57
N PRO A 43 24.69 -7.62 9.82
CA PRO A 43 24.92 -6.18 9.71
C PRO A 43 24.60 -5.72 8.29
N TYR A 44 24.00 -4.53 8.16
CA TYR A 44 23.64 -3.91 6.87
C TYR A 44 22.45 -4.53 6.11
N VAL A 45 21.73 -5.48 6.70
CA VAL A 45 20.44 -5.94 6.18
C VAL A 45 19.32 -5.08 6.80
N TRP A 46 18.67 -4.27 5.99
CA TRP A 46 17.65 -3.32 6.43
C TRP A 46 16.32 -4.01 6.74
N HIS A 47 15.92 -4.95 5.87
CA HIS A 47 14.71 -5.73 6.03
C HIS A 47 15.04 -7.22 5.90
N LEU A 48 14.99 -7.93 7.02
CA LEU A 48 15.28 -9.36 7.05
C LEU A 48 14.21 -10.16 6.30
N ASP A 49 12.98 -9.67 6.29
CA ASP A 49 11.83 -10.33 5.65
C ASP A 49 11.98 -10.42 4.12
N ASP A 50 12.71 -9.51 3.47
CA ASP A 50 12.99 -9.55 2.03
C ASP A 50 13.83 -10.77 1.61
N PHE A 51 14.50 -11.40 2.56
CA PHE A 51 15.33 -12.59 2.36
C PHE A 51 14.69 -13.87 2.90
N ARG A 52 13.49 -13.74 3.49
CA ARG A 52 12.76 -14.89 4.02
C ARG A 52 12.18 -15.72 2.87
N ALA A 53 12.44 -17.02 2.90
CA ALA A 53 11.75 -17.93 1.99
C ALA A 53 10.25 -17.94 2.29
N GLY A 54 9.43 -17.69 1.30
CA GLY A 54 7.97 -17.63 1.42
C GLY A 54 7.30 -18.11 0.13
N LEU A 55 6.03 -18.41 0.24
CA LEU A 55 5.13 -18.64 -0.89
C LEU A 55 4.01 -17.60 -0.81
N GLU A 56 3.83 -16.86 -1.87
CA GLU A 56 2.74 -15.91 -2.01
C GLU A 56 1.71 -16.46 -2.98
N PHE A 57 0.44 -16.29 -2.64
CA PHE A 57 -0.67 -16.73 -3.47
C PHE A 57 -1.53 -15.54 -3.82
N GLU A 58 -1.81 -15.42 -5.11
CA GLU A 58 -2.77 -14.43 -5.61
C GLU A 58 -3.98 -15.10 -6.23
N ILE A 59 -5.15 -14.53 -5.99
CA ILE A 59 -6.38 -14.98 -6.64
C ILE A 59 -6.38 -14.43 -8.07
N ASN A 60 -6.23 -15.31 -9.06
CA ASN A 60 -6.23 -14.95 -10.47
C ASN A 60 -7.62 -14.59 -10.99
N GLY A 61 -8.64 -15.30 -10.55
CA GLY A 61 -10.01 -15.06 -10.98
C GLY A 61 -11.03 -15.85 -10.20
N LEU A 62 -12.27 -15.49 -10.35
CA LEU A 62 -13.44 -16.15 -9.76
C LEU A 62 -14.47 -16.43 -10.85
N GLU A 63 -14.87 -17.69 -10.98
CA GLU A 63 -15.97 -18.12 -11.82
C GLU A 63 -17.02 -18.81 -10.94
N ILE A 64 -18.24 -18.26 -10.95
CA ILE A 64 -19.37 -18.84 -10.25
C ILE A 64 -20.37 -19.31 -11.32
N PRO A 65 -20.87 -20.57 -11.28
CA PRO A 65 -21.84 -21.06 -12.23
C PRO A 65 -23.05 -20.13 -12.34
N GLY A 66 -23.38 -19.72 -13.58
CA GLY A 66 -24.46 -18.76 -13.85
C GLY A 66 -24.10 -17.29 -13.65
N SER A 67 -22.85 -16.97 -13.34
CA SER A 67 -22.33 -15.61 -13.22
C SER A 67 -21.21 -15.34 -14.22
N LEU A 68 -20.87 -14.08 -14.39
CA LEU A 68 -19.74 -13.69 -15.24
C LEU A 68 -18.41 -14.05 -14.55
N TYR A 69 -17.43 -14.50 -15.35
CA TYR A 69 -16.05 -14.66 -14.89
C TYR A 69 -15.47 -13.30 -14.46
N LYS A 70 -14.96 -13.24 -13.25
CA LYS A 70 -14.26 -12.07 -12.73
C LYS A 70 -12.77 -12.35 -12.66
N SER A 71 -11.98 -11.75 -13.55
CA SER A 71 -10.52 -11.78 -13.47
C SER A 71 -10.01 -10.78 -12.44
N PHE A 72 -9.00 -11.20 -11.66
CA PHE A 72 -8.24 -10.35 -10.74
C PHE A 72 -6.85 -10.02 -11.29
N THR A 73 -6.44 -10.69 -12.40
CA THR A 73 -5.23 -10.30 -13.14
C THR A 73 -5.52 -9.04 -13.92
N ARG A 74 -4.79 -7.96 -13.61
CA ARG A 74 -5.06 -6.63 -14.12
C ARG A 74 -3.84 -6.02 -14.77
N THR A 75 -4.08 -5.07 -15.68
CA THR A 75 -3.05 -4.18 -16.18
C THR A 75 -2.69 -3.15 -15.10
N TRP A 76 -1.54 -2.49 -15.24
CA TRP A 76 -1.17 -1.38 -14.38
C TRP A 76 -2.21 -0.24 -14.39
N ALA A 77 -2.87 -0.02 -15.52
CA ALA A 77 -3.97 0.93 -15.63
C ALA A 77 -5.16 0.54 -14.75
N ASP A 78 -5.53 -0.75 -14.74
CA ASP A 78 -6.61 -1.23 -13.86
C ASP A 78 -6.25 -1.13 -12.37
N VAL A 79 -4.97 -1.38 -12.03
CA VAL A 79 -4.48 -1.22 -10.66
C VAL A 79 -4.59 0.25 -10.24
N TYR A 80 -4.12 1.16 -11.10
CA TYR A 80 -4.23 2.60 -10.85
C TYR A 80 -5.69 3.02 -10.66
N GLU A 81 -6.59 2.65 -11.58
CA GLU A 81 -8.01 2.98 -11.47
C GLU A 81 -8.66 2.41 -10.19
N SER A 82 -8.24 1.20 -9.80
CA SER A 82 -8.73 0.59 -8.55
C SER A 82 -8.24 1.33 -7.31
N LEU A 83 -6.99 1.80 -7.30
CA LEU A 83 -6.44 2.61 -6.22
C LEU A 83 -7.11 3.98 -6.16
N ASP A 84 -7.27 4.63 -7.30
CA ASP A 84 -7.90 5.95 -7.40
C ASP A 84 -9.34 5.95 -6.88
N ARG A 85 -10.11 4.90 -7.19
CA ARG A 85 -11.49 4.73 -6.70
C ARG A 85 -11.59 4.20 -5.26
N SER A 86 -10.50 3.81 -4.66
CA SER A 86 -10.45 3.28 -3.29
C SER A 86 -10.31 4.39 -2.24
N GLU A 87 -10.10 3.98 -0.99
CA GLU A 87 -9.72 4.90 0.08
C GLU A 87 -8.42 5.65 -0.22
N PHE A 88 -7.49 5.02 -0.94
CA PHE A 88 -6.24 5.65 -1.33
C PHE A 88 -6.48 6.92 -2.16
N GLY A 89 -7.32 6.87 -3.21
CA GLY A 89 -7.67 8.03 -4.01
C GLY A 89 -8.35 9.14 -3.19
N ARG A 90 -9.26 8.77 -2.27
CA ARG A 90 -9.88 9.74 -1.36
C ARG A 90 -8.84 10.44 -0.47
N TYR A 91 -7.84 9.71 0.02
CA TYR A 91 -6.76 10.30 0.81
C TYR A 91 -5.80 11.12 -0.06
N ALA A 92 -5.60 10.74 -1.31
CA ALA A 92 -4.80 11.52 -2.24
C ALA A 92 -5.38 12.93 -2.47
N ASP A 93 -6.69 13.11 -2.36
CA ASP A 93 -7.39 14.38 -2.56
C ASP A 93 -7.84 15.10 -1.27
N ILE A 94 -7.28 14.74 -0.12
CA ILE A 94 -7.61 15.40 1.13
C ILE A 94 -7.29 16.90 1.09
N ARG A 95 -8.06 17.66 1.87
CA ARG A 95 -7.77 19.07 2.14
C ARG A 95 -6.58 19.17 3.08
N ASN A 96 -5.74 20.15 2.83
CA ASN A 96 -4.63 20.47 3.72
C ASN A 96 -5.14 20.94 5.10
N PRO A 97 -4.82 20.23 6.18
CA PRO A 97 -5.22 20.65 7.53
C PRO A 97 -4.42 21.84 8.08
N PHE A 98 -3.34 22.26 7.39
CA PHE A 98 -2.43 23.32 7.76
C PHE A 98 -2.44 24.48 6.77
N LYS A 99 -3.62 24.81 6.24
CA LYS A 99 -3.74 25.77 5.15
C LYS A 99 -3.13 27.14 5.45
N ASP A 100 -3.39 27.66 6.63
CA ASP A 100 -2.94 29.01 7.01
C ASP A 100 -1.44 29.06 7.28
N GLU A 101 -0.90 28.03 7.92
CA GLU A 101 0.54 27.92 8.18
C GLU A 101 1.33 27.71 6.89
N VAL A 102 0.82 26.90 5.96
CA VAL A 102 1.43 26.71 4.64
C VAL A 102 1.41 28.01 3.84
N ALA A 103 0.29 28.73 3.84
CA ALA A 103 0.21 30.04 3.20
C ALA A 103 1.22 31.06 3.77
N ALA A 104 1.42 31.05 5.10
CA ALA A 104 2.43 31.89 5.75
C ALA A 104 3.87 31.49 5.37
N ILE A 105 4.15 30.17 5.22
CA ILE A 105 5.46 29.67 4.74
C ILE A 105 5.72 30.16 3.31
N VAL A 106 4.74 30.02 2.43
CA VAL A 106 4.85 30.45 1.03
C VAL A 106 5.07 31.96 0.95
N ALA A 107 4.29 32.76 1.67
CA ALA A 107 4.40 34.23 1.64
C ALA A 107 5.77 34.75 2.09
N ARG A 108 6.36 34.17 3.14
CA ARG A 108 7.68 34.62 3.62
C ARG A 108 8.87 34.15 2.78
N ASN A 109 8.66 33.19 1.88
CA ASN A 109 9.67 32.66 0.98
C ASN A 109 9.25 32.79 -0.48
N ALA A 110 8.56 33.87 -0.86
CA ALA A 110 7.90 34.02 -2.15
C ALA A 110 8.83 33.81 -3.36
N ASP A 111 10.11 34.15 -3.24
CA ASP A 111 11.09 34.08 -4.31
C ASP A 111 11.96 32.80 -4.26
N ASP A 112 11.69 31.85 -3.33
CA ASP A 112 12.51 30.67 -3.13
C ASP A 112 11.65 29.40 -2.93
N GLU A 113 11.24 28.78 -4.05
CA GLU A 113 10.47 27.54 -4.05
C GLU A 113 11.15 26.40 -3.30
N ARG A 114 12.47 26.29 -3.40
CA ARG A 114 13.22 25.22 -2.70
C ARG A 114 13.13 25.40 -1.18
N ARG A 115 13.17 26.63 -0.73
CA ARG A 115 13.02 26.95 0.69
C ARG A 115 11.59 26.72 1.14
N GLN A 116 10.60 27.09 0.33
CA GLN A 116 9.18 26.77 0.61
C GLN A 116 9.00 25.27 0.82
N LEU A 117 9.48 24.45 -0.12
CA LEU A 117 9.40 22.99 -0.04
C LEU A 117 10.04 22.45 1.24
N HIS A 118 11.26 22.91 1.55
CA HIS A 118 11.99 22.47 2.74
C HIS A 118 11.27 22.85 4.04
N GLU A 119 10.77 24.07 4.13
CA GLU A 119 10.09 24.55 5.33
C GLU A 119 8.72 23.88 5.51
N ILE A 120 7.96 23.60 4.45
CA ILE A 120 6.72 22.84 4.51
C ILE A 120 6.99 21.42 5.02
N LEU A 121 8.00 20.73 4.47
CA LEU A 121 8.41 19.40 4.91
C LEU A 121 8.77 19.40 6.41
N LYS A 122 9.62 20.33 6.84
CA LYS A 122 10.00 20.46 8.25
C LYS A 122 8.84 20.81 9.15
N PHE A 123 7.93 21.64 8.68
CA PHE A 123 6.73 22.00 9.42
C PHE A 123 5.86 20.76 9.66
N VAL A 124 5.53 19.99 8.60
CA VAL A 124 4.72 18.77 8.75
C VAL A 124 5.39 17.76 9.67
N GLN A 125 6.71 17.54 9.50
CA GLN A 125 7.49 16.66 10.40
C GLN A 125 7.49 17.12 11.86
N SER A 126 7.41 18.42 12.12
CA SER A 126 7.34 18.96 13.48
C SER A 126 5.96 18.81 14.12
N ARG A 127 4.91 18.71 13.30
CA ARG A 127 3.51 18.65 13.77
C ARG A 127 3.00 17.23 13.96
N ILE A 128 3.52 16.27 13.19
CA ILE A 128 3.04 14.90 13.22
C ILE A 128 4.25 13.96 13.31
N ALA A 129 4.42 13.34 14.47
CA ALA A 129 5.44 12.32 14.67
C ALA A 129 5.00 10.99 14.04
N TRP A 130 5.92 10.29 13.41
CA TRP A 130 5.66 8.94 12.92
C TRP A 130 5.48 7.96 14.09
N ASP A 131 4.45 7.12 14.03
CA ASP A 131 4.10 6.17 15.09
C ASP A 131 4.80 4.80 14.97
N GLY A 132 5.63 4.62 13.93
CA GLY A 132 6.34 3.37 13.66
C GLY A 132 5.59 2.46 12.70
N THR A 133 4.39 2.82 12.25
CA THR A 133 3.55 1.98 11.40
C THR A 133 3.65 2.41 9.93
N TYR A 134 3.89 1.42 9.04
CA TYR A 134 3.77 1.60 7.60
C TYR A 134 2.37 1.21 7.15
N ARG A 135 1.67 2.12 6.48
CA ARG A 135 0.35 1.89 5.90
C ARG A 135 0.23 2.52 4.52
N LEU A 136 -0.47 1.82 3.63
CA LEU A 136 -0.84 2.35 2.32
C LEU A 136 -1.92 3.43 2.45
N THR A 137 -2.91 3.18 3.30
CA THR A 137 -3.98 4.13 3.62
C THR A 137 -3.97 4.42 5.13
N PRO A 138 -4.23 5.67 5.53
CA PRO A 138 -4.32 6.05 6.93
C PRO A 138 -5.32 5.21 7.73
N GLU A 139 -4.99 4.89 8.97
CA GLU A 139 -5.91 4.22 9.89
C GLU A 139 -7.01 5.17 10.40
N SER A 140 -6.68 6.45 10.49
CA SER A 140 -7.58 7.48 10.97
C SER A 140 -7.62 8.67 10.02
N SER A 141 -8.62 9.54 10.20
CA SER A 141 -8.70 10.74 9.38
C SER A 141 -7.45 11.64 9.55
N PRO A 142 -7.09 12.44 8.52
CA PRO A 142 -5.96 13.36 8.62
C PRO A 142 -6.07 14.32 9.80
N HIS A 143 -7.28 14.82 10.11
CA HIS A 143 -7.50 15.66 11.26
C HIS A 143 -7.19 14.95 12.59
N ALA A 144 -7.57 13.68 12.72
CA ALA A 144 -7.25 12.92 13.92
C ALA A 144 -5.73 12.71 14.10
N ALA A 145 -4.96 12.56 13.01
CA ALA A 145 -3.50 12.48 13.07
C ALA A 145 -2.89 13.81 13.52
N VAL A 146 -3.43 14.94 13.03
CA VAL A 146 -3.03 16.29 13.46
C VAL A 146 -3.34 16.53 14.91
N ASP A 147 -4.57 16.23 15.36
CA ASP A 147 -5.00 16.43 16.75
C ASP A 147 -4.18 15.61 17.74
N LYS A 148 -3.80 14.39 17.35
CA LYS A 148 -2.94 13.51 18.17
C LYS A 148 -1.45 13.88 18.09
N GLY A 149 -1.04 14.68 17.11
CA GLY A 149 0.36 15.00 16.84
C GLY A 149 1.20 13.79 16.41
N ARG A 150 0.56 12.69 15.97
CA ARG A 150 1.23 11.47 15.50
C ARG A 150 0.35 10.68 14.52
N GLY A 151 0.99 9.96 13.61
CA GLY A 151 0.29 9.16 12.61
C GLY A 151 1.18 8.13 11.92
N ASP A 152 0.54 7.24 11.16
CA ASP A 152 1.20 6.27 10.28
C ASP A 152 1.83 6.94 9.05
N SER A 153 2.60 6.17 8.27
CA SER A 153 3.27 6.68 7.06
C SER A 153 2.27 7.24 6.04
N GLY A 154 1.11 6.59 5.87
CA GLY A 154 0.07 7.06 4.96
C GLY A 154 -0.47 8.43 5.38
N SER A 155 -0.82 8.60 6.66
CA SER A 155 -1.31 9.87 7.21
C SER A 155 -0.34 11.01 6.94
N ILE A 156 0.94 10.82 7.26
CA ILE A 156 1.97 11.87 7.11
C ILE A 156 2.18 12.23 5.65
N ASN A 157 2.30 11.23 4.76
CA ASN A 157 2.57 11.46 3.35
C ASN A 157 1.40 12.13 2.63
N PHE A 158 0.14 11.74 2.90
CA PHE A 158 -1.02 12.39 2.31
C PHE A 158 -1.20 13.84 2.81
N ILE A 159 -0.96 14.10 4.08
CA ILE A 159 -1.00 15.47 4.64
C ILE A 159 0.11 16.32 4.01
N LEU A 160 1.32 15.78 3.85
CA LEU A 160 2.40 16.48 3.18
C LEU A 160 2.06 16.79 1.72
N ALA A 161 1.51 15.82 0.97
CA ALA A 161 1.09 16.02 -0.40
C ALA A 161 0.01 17.11 -0.51
N ALA A 162 -0.97 17.13 0.41
CA ALA A 162 -1.99 18.17 0.46
C ALA A 162 -1.41 19.56 0.76
N ALA A 163 -0.46 19.65 1.69
CA ALA A 163 0.24 20.89 2.02
C ALA A 163 1.04 21.43 0.85
N LEU A 164 1.74 20.55 0.12
CA LEU A 164 2.50 20.92 -1.07
C LEU A 164 1.61 21.37 -2.23
N ARG A 165 0.44 20.75 -2.44
CA ARG A 165 -0.53 21.20 -3.44
C ARG A 165 -1.06 22.61 -3.16
N ASP A 166 -1.39 22.88 -1.91
CA ASP A 166 -1.84 24.23 -1.50
C ASP A 166 -0.75 25.28 -1.68
N ALA A 167 0.51 24.89 -1.60
CA ALA A 167 1.65 25.75 -1.89
C ALA A 167 1.94 25.91 -3.40
N GLY A 168 1.15 25.28 -4.29
CA GLY A 168 1.31 25.36 -5.74
C GLY A 168 2.24 24.32 -6.36
N PHE A 169 2.80 23.39 -5.56
CA PHE A 169 3.57 22.27 -6.07
C PHE A 169 2.67 21.19 -6.68
N LYS A 170 3.28 20.28 -7.46
CA LYS A 170 2.62 19.11 -8.05
C LYS A 170 3.20 17.83 -7.46
N PRO A 171 2.86 17.48 -6.21
CA PRO A 171 3.38 16.26 -5.60
C PRO A 171 2.78 15.03 -6.28
N GLU A 172 3.62 14.04 -6.53
CA GLU A 172 3.21 12.71 -7.00
C GLU A 172 3.39 11.71 -5.86
N ILE A 173 2.40 10.86 -5.64
CA ILE A 173 2.46 9.81 -4.62
C ILE A 173 2.91 8.54 -5.30
N ILE A 174 4.05 8.01 -4.86
CA ILE A 174 4.66 6.79 -5.38
C ILE A 174 4.51 5.68 -4.34
N LEU A 175 4.08 4.50 -4.79
CA LEU A 175 4.06 3.28 -4.00
C LEU A 175 5.35 2.51 -4.25
N LEU A 176 6.04 2.15 -3.18
CA LEU A 176 7.31 1.42 -3.20
C LEU A 176 7.12 0.04 -2.56
#